data_9ed9c6515d51ccf6cbd90ccd5c0dc3da
#
_entry.id   9ed9c6515d51ccf6cbd90ccd5c0dc3da
#
_cell.length_a   1.000
_cell.length_b   1.000
_cell.length_c   1.000
_cell.angle_alpha   90.00
_cell.angle_beta   90.00
_cell.angle_gamma   90.00
#
_symmetry.space_group_name_H-M   'P 1'
#
loop_
_entity.id
_entity.type
_entity.pdbx_description
1 polymer ?
#
loop_
_entity_poly.entity_id
_entity_poly.type
_entity_poly.pdbx_seq_one_letter_code
_entity_poly.pdbx_strand_id
1 'polypeptide(L)'
;ITEVPAAGGGVGRGVVYRVSGCAVDEATEVEVSGRTAADEGSVLGVKVLYGETEYRVDVAGYVRGLFAAEPRYRAQTGWAECTGYAVWVRIRVGEAVSEWCPLLAGTRDAGAGGLLSGGPRVRRLAPGEWDECVWRKGAERVAARLRLRGKGVDDCVLEAGSRTDGGAAVLLAVNRDDVAARAAAAGRKMEEFAWLDVEMAEGAETEEGAGADGMAVVRRYRLERRRPEGVRLGWVNEFGGMDYYTFAGCVREELRIGKERAATAAGVRVTSSRAVRSVALVSRYETPEGMRWLASLAGARRVWMVMREEACRAAPEDWGGGTAAADGVRIVPVDVSAGRAVLRQEGALCRLELEVTAQEEIGF
;
A
#
# COMPACT_ATOMS: atom_id res chain seq x y z
N ILE A 1 -23.82 19.43 -13.60
CA ILE A 1 -23.12 18.26 -13.00
C ILE A 1 -22.71 18.66 -11.60
N THR A 2 -23.12 17.89 -10.61
CA THR A 2 -22.70 18.10 -9.22
C THR A 2 -22.11 16.80 -8.70
N GLU A 3 -20.94 16.87 -8.07
CA GLU A 3 -20.42 15.73 -7.32
C GLU A 3 -21.34 15.48 -6.13
N VAL A 4 -21.82 14.25 -5.99
CA VAL A 4 -22.48 13.80 -4.77
C VAL A 4 -21.41 13.15 -3.92
N PRO A 5 -20.98 13.77 -2.82
CA PRO A 5 -20.05 13.14 -1.92
C PRO A 5 -20.66 11.82 -1.47
N ALA A 6 -20.12 10.71 -1.97
CA ALA A 6 -20.35 9.43 -1.31
C ALA A 6 -19.75 9.58 0.09
N ALA A 7 -20.54 9.36 1.12
CA ALA A 7 -20.06 9.41 2.49
C ALA A 7 -18.88 8.42 2.61
N GLY A 8 -17.64 8.94 2.58
CA GLY A 8 -16.40 8.19 2.63
C GLY A 8 -15.79 7.87 1.25
N GLY A 9 -15.05 8.81 0.68
CA GLY A 9 -14.46 8.83 -0.66
C GLY A 9 -13.39 7.77 -0.99
N GLY A 10 -13.73 6.49 -0.93
CA GLY A 10 -12.90 5.41 -1.47
C GLY A 10 -13.60 4.72 -2.63
N VAL A 11 -12.85 4.24 -3.61
CA VAL A 11 -13.35 3.57 -4.83
C VAL A 11 -14.28 2.37 -4.53
N GLY A 12 -14.21 1.82 -3.32
CA GLY A 12 -15.09 0.71 -2.91
C GLY A 12 -16.52 1.10 -2.57
N ARG A 13 -16.80 2.39 -2.36
CA ARG A 13 -18.17 2.91 -2.06
C ARG A 13 -18.80 3.65 -3.23
N GLY A 14 -18.13 3.68 -4.39
CA GLY A 14 -18.58 4.39 -5.56
C GLY A 14 -18.32 5.91 -5.46
N VAL A 15 -17.80 6.48 -6.52
CA VAL A 15 -17.82 7.94 -6.71
C VAL A 15 -18.97 8.22 -7.62
N VAL A 16 -19.96 8.93 -7.10
CA VAL A 16 -21.22 9.15 -7.76
C VAL A 16 -21.34 10.61 -8.14
N TYR A 17 -21.47 10.86 -9.41
CA TYR A 17 -21.85 12.17 -9.91
C TYR A 17 -23.36 12.24 -10.12
N ARG A 18 -23.94 13.40 -9.76
CA ARG A 18 -25.32 13.71 -10.10
C ARG A 18 -25.32 14.49 -11.42
N VAL A 19 -26.01 13.96 -12.42
CA VAL A 19 -26.27 14.61 -13.71
C VAL A 19 -27.74 14.98 -13.72
N SER A 20 -28.09 16.26 -13.83
CA SER A 20 -29.46 16.74 -13.87
C SER A 20 -29.73 17.60 -15.10
N GLY A 21 -30.98 17.76 -15.43
CA GLY A 21 -31.41 18.52 -16.62
C GLY A 21 -31.31 17.73 -17.91
N CYS A 22 -31.32 16.39 -17.85
CA CYS A 22 -31.36 15.53 -19.02
C CYS A 22 -32.75 15.53 -19.67
N ALA A 23 -32.80 15.40 -20.99
CA ALA A 23 -34.06 15.19 -21.70
C ALA A 23 -34.52 13.74 -21.51
N VAL A 24 -35.81 13.54 -21.23
CA VAL A 24 -36.35 12.18 -20.96
C VAL A 24 -36.40 11.35 -22.24
N ASP A 25 -36.63 11.99 -23.37
CA ASP A 25 -36.82 11.35 -24.67
C ASP A 25 -35.53 11.18 -25.48
N GLU A 26 -34.41 11.66 -24.97
CA GLU A 26 -33.11 11.60 -25.65
C GLU A 26 -32.07 10.86 -24.82
N ALA A 27 -31.15 10.18 -25.49
CA ALA A 27 -30.01 9.55 -24.86
C ALA A 27 -29.04 10.61 -24.33
N THR A 28 -28.68 10.53 -23.06
CA THR A 28 -27.64 11.38 -22.47
C THR A 28 -26.34 10.60 -22.41
N GLU A 29 -25.31 11.03 -23.12
CA GLU A 29 -23.98 10.43 -23.07
C GLU A 29 -23.16 11.09 -21.94
N VAL A 30 -22.60 10.26 -21.09
CA VAL A 30 -21.70 10.66 -20.02
C VAL A 30 -20.31 10.07 -20.28
N GLU A 31 -19.39 10.92 -20.68
CA GLU A 31 -17.97 10.56 -20.82
C GLU A 31 -17.30 10.59 -19.47
N VAL A 32 -16.59 9.51 -19.12
CA VAL A 32 -15.77 9.41 -17.92
C VAL A 32 -14.31 9.50 -18.32
N SER A 33 -13.60 10.50 -17.83
CA SER A 33 -12.16 10.67 -18.03
C SER A 33 -11.41 10.46 -16.74
N GLY A 34 -10.21 9.88 -16.83
CA GLY A 34 -9.33 9.69 -15.69
C GLY A 34 -7.89 10.06 -16.00
N ARG A 35 -7.14 10.42 -14.97
CA ARG A 35 -5.70 10.68 -15.06
C ARG A 35 -4.97 10.26 -13.79
N THR A 36 -3.69 9.99 -13.94
CA THR A 36 -2.72 9.95 -12.84
C THR A 36 -2.09 11.34 -12.67
N ALA A 37 -1.25 11.51 -11.65
CA ALA A 37 -0.58 12.80 -11.43
C ALA A 37 0.33 13.24 -12.59
N ALA A 38 0.76 12.29 -13.43
CA ALA A 38 1.71 12.53 -14.53
C ALA A 38 1.04 12.75 -15.90
N ASP A 39 -0.28 12.45 -16.04
CA ASP A 39 -0.97 12.40 -17.32
C ASP A 39 -1.93 13.57 -17.51
N GLU A 40 -2.13 13.98 -18.77
CA GLU A 40 -3.15 14.98 -19.12
C GLU A 40 -4.58 14.45 -18.96
N GLY A 41 -4.73 13.14 -18.87
CA GLY A 41 -5.98 12.43 -18.73
C GLY A 41 -6.50 11.84 -20.04
N SER A 42 -7.16 10.71 -19.94
CA SER A 42 -7.76 10.00 -21.07
C SER A 42 -9.21 9.64 -20.78
N VAL A 43 -9.97 9.46 -21.86
CA VAL A 43 -11.32 8.92 -21.77
C VAL A 43 -11.24 7.44 -21.40
N LEU A 44 -11.87 7.07 -20.31
CA LEU A 44 -11.91 5.69 -19.80
C LEU A 44 -13.13 4.93 -20.29
N GLY A 45 -14.20 5.65 -20.63
CA GLY A 45 -15.41 5.07 -21.15
C GLY A 45 -16.56 6.08 -21.26
N VAL A 46 -17.61 5.63 -21.90
CA VAL A 46 -18.85 6.39 -22.08
C VAL A 46 -20.01 5.57 -21.53
N LYS A 47 -20.89 6.21 -20.78
CA LYS A 47 -22.14 5.64 -20.29
C LYS A 47 -23.31 6.37 -20.93
N VAL A 48 -24.22 5.61 -21.50
CA VAL A 48 -25.45 6.16 -22.08
C VAL A 48 -26.59 6.00 -21.08
N LEU A 49 -27.27 7.08 -20.80
CA LEU A 49 -28.37 7.18 -19.83
C LEU A 49 -29.68 7.52 -20.55
N TYR A 50 -30.79 6.96 -20.09
CA TYR A 50 -32.07 7.07 -20.77
C TYR A 50 -33.24 7.16 -19.79
N GLY A 51 -34.23 7.99 -20.11
CA GLY A 51 -35.54 7.93 -19.48
C GLY A 51 -35.73 8.71 -18.19
N GLU A 52 -34.73 9.46 -17.71
CA GLU A 52 -34.81 10.23 -16.47
C GLU A 52 -34.24 11.65 -16.66
N THR A 53 -34.69 12.58 -15.84
CA THR A 53 -34.16 13.96 -15.82
C THR A 53 -32.96 14.13 -14.91
N GLU A 54 -32.71 13.15 -14.03
CA GLU A 54 -31.60 13.13 -13.08
C GLU A 54 -31.02 11.72 -12.97
N TYR A 55 -29.72 11.61 -13.07
CA TYR A 55 -28.99 10.34 -12.96
C TYR A 55 -27.92 10.39 -11.89
N ARG A 56 -27.60 9.20 -11.35
CA ARG A 56 -26.43 8.95 -10.53
C ARG A 56 -25.43 8.09 -11.31
N VAL A 57 -24.25 8.61 -11.58
CA VAL A 57 -23.21 7.92 -12.35
C VAL A 57 -22.08 7.51 -11.40
N ASP A 58 -21.97 6.20 -11.16
CA ASP A 58 -20.84 5.62 -10.44
C ASP A 58 -19.66 5.42 -11.40
N VAL A 59 -18.55 6.08 -11.13
CA VAL A 59 -17.33 6.03 -11.95
C VAL A 59 -16.27 5.08 -11.44
N ALA A 60 -16.47 4.45 -10.28
CA ALA A 60 -15.48 3.57 -9.65
C ALA A 60 -14.99 2.43 -10.57
N GLY A 61 -15.92 1.86 -11.37
CA GLY A 61 -15.58 0.79 -12.30
C GLY A 61 -14.59 1.20 -13.38
N TYR A 62 -14.64 2.45 -13.83
CA TYR A 62 -13.78 2.97 -14.89
C TYR A 62 -12.35 3.25 -14.41
N VAL A 63 -12.18 3.70 -13.17
CA VAL A 63 -10.89 4.17 -12.67
C VAL A 63 -10.07 3.10 -11.94
N ARG A 64 -10.65 1.94 -11.63
CA ARG A 64 -9.95 0.88 -10.86
C ARG A 64 -8.63 0.44 -11.48
N GLY A 65 -8.56 0.41 -12.82
CA GLY A 65 -7.34 0.02 -13.55
C GLY A 65 -6.21 1.04 -13.49
N LEU A 66 -6.51 2.30 -13.13
CA LEU A 66 -5.52 3.37 -13.03
C LEU A 66 -4.71 3.34 -11.72
N PHE A 67 -5.23 2.67 -10.69
CA PHE A 67 -4.50 2.53 -9.44
C PHE A 67 -3.36 1.53 -9.61
N ALA A 68 -2.14 2.01 -9.51
CA ALA A 68 -0.91 1.27 -9.72
C ALA A 68 0.03 1.32 -8.52
N ALA A 69 -0.54 1.46 -7.29
CA ALA A 69 0.27 1.41 -6.07
C ALA A 69 0.99 0.06 -5.99
N GLU A 70 2.32 0.10 -5.97
CA GLU A 70 3.19 -1.06 -5.85
C GLU A 70 4.26 -0.77 -4.80
N PRO A 71 4.65 -1.76 -4.01
CA PRO A 71 5.72 -1.58 -3.05
C PRO A 71 7.02 -1.32 -3.79
N ARG A 72 7.79 -0.36 -3.27
CA ARG A 72 9.14 -0.07 -3.75
C ARG A 72 10.08 -0.09 -2.57
N TYR A 73 11.28 -0.62 -2.78
CA TYR A 73 12.30 -0.49 -1.77
C TYR A 73 12.65 0.99 -1.58
N ARG A 74 12.64 1.43 -0.33
CA ARG A 74 12.97 2.81 0.05
C ARG A 74 14.25 2.79 0.86
N ALA A 75 15.36 3.08 0.19
CA ALA A 75 16.69 3.11 0.84
C ALA A 75 16.82 4.28 1.84
N GLN A 76 16.10 5.37 1.60
CA GLN A 76 16.16 6.59 2.41
C GLN A 76 14.84 6.89 3.11
N THR A 77 14.93 7.47 4.29
CA THR A 77 13.81 8.02 5.03
C THR A 77 13.55 9.46 4.58
N GLY A 78 12.32 9.74 4.22
CA GLY A 78 11.91 11.08 3.77
C GLY A 78 10.70 11.02 2.85
N TRP A 79 10.35 12.17 2.30
CA TRP A 79 9.26 12.29 1.35
C TRP A 79 9.60 11.58 0.04
N ALA A 80 8.67 10.79 -0.44
CA ALA A 80 8.80 10.03 -1.68
C ALA A 80 7.63 10.34 -2.62
N GLU A 81 7.78 9.95 -3.88
CA GLU A 81 6.69 10.04 -4.84
C GLU A 81 5.52 9.15 -4.42
N CYS A 82 4.31 9.73 -4.45
CA CYS A 82 3.06 9.08 -4.09
C CYS A 82 2.29 8.67 -5.36
N THR A 83 2.96 7.97 -6.27
CA THR A 83 2.36 7.51 -7.54
C THR A 83 1.51 6.27 -7.34
N GLY A 84 0.34 6.20 -8.03
CA GLY A 84 -0.54 5.04 -8.00
C GLY A 84 -1.48 4.94 -6.81
N TYR A 85 -1.35 5.78 -5.78
CA TYR A 85 -2.24 5.81 -4.62
C TYR A 85 -3.48 6.67 -4.84
N ALA A 86 -3.39 7.67 -5.73
CA ALA A 86 -4.48 8.55 -6.09
C ALA A 86 -4.60 8.67 -7.61
N VAL A 87 -5.82 8.78 -8.08
CA VAL A 87 -6.17 9.12 -9.46
C VAL A 87 -7.19 10.24 -9.45
N TRP A 88 -7.25 11.00 -10.51
CA TRP A 88 -8.26 12.05 -10.70
C TRP A 88 -9.27 11.59 -11.73
N VAL A 89 -10.54 11.87 -11.48
CA VAL A 89 -11.64 11.58 -12.38
C VAL A 89 -12.45 12.84 -12.62
N ARG A 90 -12.99 12.97 -13.83
CA ARG A 90 -14.03 13.94 -14.18
C ARG A 90 -15.04 13.30 -15.12
N ILE A 91 -16.20 13.88 -15.20
CA ILE A 91 -17.22 13.52 -16.19
C ILE A 91 -17.53 14.70 -17.10
N ARG A 92 -17.93 14.38 -18.32
CA ARG A 92 -18.44 15.33 -19.32
C ARG A 92 -19.82 14.88 -19.79
N VAL A 93 -20.74 15.82 -19.90
CA VAL A 93 -22.07 15.63 -20.46
C VAL A 93 -22.35 16.76 -21.43
N GLY A 94 -22.29 16.49 -22.74
CA GLY A 94 -22.31 17.54 -23.77
C GLY A 94 -21.14 18.52 -23.56
N GLU A 95 -21.45 19.81 -23.39
CA GLU A 95 -20.46 20.86 -23.15
C GLU A 95 -20.11 21.02 -21.67
N ALA A 96 -20.92 20.48 -20.75
CA ALA A 96 -20.70 20.58 -19.32
C ALA A 96 -19.62 19.60 -18.86
N VAL A 97 -18.60 20.08 -18.14
CA VAL A 97 -17.48 19.30 -17.61
C VAL A 97 -17.37 19.52 -16.10
N SER A 98 -17.23 18.46 -15.32
CA SER A 98 -16.96 18.57 -13.88
C SER A 98 -15.51 18.97 -13.61
N GLU A 99 -15.24 19.48 -12.42
CA GLU A 99 -13.88 19.58 -11.89
C GLU A 99 -13.23 18.19 -11.79
N TRP A 100 -11.90 18.18 -11.73
CA TRP A 100 -11.15 16.97 -11.44
C TRP A 100 -11.28 16.60 -9.94
N CYS A 101 -11.85 15.43 -9.68
CA CYS A 101 -12.01 14.90 -8.32
C CYS A 101 -10.94 13.85 -8.03
N PRO A 102 -10.12 14.01 -6.96
CA PRO A 102 -9.14 13.02 -6.57
C PRO A 102 -9.80 11.83 -5.87
N LEU A 103 -9.43 10.62 -6.27
CA LEU A 103 -9.85 9.36 -5.70
C LEU A 103 -8.67 8.60 -5.14
N LEU A 104 -8.87 7.95 -4.00
CA LEU A 104 -7.90 7.06 -3.38
C LEU A 104 -8.24 5.58 -3.67
N ALA A 105 -7.22 4.72 -3.73
CA ALA A 105 -7.36 3.31 -4.07
C ALA A 105 -8.20 2.48 -3.08
N GLY A 106 -8.44 3.00 -1.89
CA GLY A 106 -9.10 2.29 -0.79
C GLY A 106 -10.61 2.12 -0.95
N THR A 107 -11.14 1.19 -0.20
CA THR A 107 -12.59 0.96 -0.04
C THR A 107 -13.16 1.66 1.19
N ARG A 108 -12.29 2.18 2.06
CA ARG A 108 -12.63 2.95 3.27
C ARG A 108 -12.00 4.33 3.22
N ASP A 109 -12.67 5.28 3.82
CA ASP A 109 -12.17 6.65 3.94
C ASP A 109 -11.39 6.81 5.26
N ALA A 110 -10.19 7.36 5.15
CA ALA A 110 -9.39 7.75 6.30
C ALA A 110 -9.75 9.16 6.85
N GLY A 111 -10.64 9.88 6.16
CA GLY A 111 -10.87 11.30 6.41
C GLY A 111 -9.75 12.18 5.84
N ALA A 112 -10.02 13.48 5.72
CA ALA A 112 -8.99 14.45 5.39
C ALA A 112 -8.00 14.57 6.57
N GLY A 113 -6.71 14.69 6.27
CA GLY A 113 -5.67 14.72 7.30
C GLY A 113 -5.51 13.37 8.01
N GLY A 114 -5.68 12.24 7.31
CA GLY A 114 -5.62 10.91 7.88
C GLY A 114 -4.58 9.98 7.22
N LEU A 115 -4.02 9.09 8.03
CA LEU A 115 -3.13 8.03 7.56
C LEU A 115 -3.94 6.96 6.81
N LEU A 116 -3.54 6.63 5.59
CA LEU A 116 -4.17 5.58 4.78
C LEU A 116 -3.73 4.19 5.26
N SER A 117 -4.10 3.85 6.48
CA SER A 117 -3.81 2.55 7.07
C SER A 117 -4.81 2.20 8.17
N GLY A 118 -5.32 0.97 8.15
CA GLY A 118 -6.15 0.39 9.22
C GLY A 118 -5.34 -0.32 10.29
N GLY A 119 -4.02 -0.33 10.19
CA GLY A 119 -3.15 -1.03 11.11
C GLY A 119 -3.02 -0.35 12.48
N PRO A 120 -2.53 -1.10 13.48
CA PRO A 120 -2.29 -0.56 14.81
C PRO A 120 -1.32 0.61 14.74
N ARG A 121 -1.53 1.59 15.61
CA ARG A 121 -0.64 2.75 15.71
C ARG A 121 0.80 2.34 16.07
N VAL A 122 0.94 1.28 16.84
CA VAL A 122 2.23 0.72 17.23
C VAL A 122 2.56 -0.47 16.34
N ARG A 123 3.68 -0.39 15.63
CA ARG A 123 4.21 -1.46 14.78
C ARG A 123 5.65 -1.81 15.18
N ARG A 124 6.22 -2.81 14.53
CA ARG A 124 7.63 -3.18 14.70
C ARG A 124 8.40 -2.73 13.47
N LEU A 125 9.66 -2.34 13.68
CA LEU A 125 10.57 -1.99 12.60
C LEU A 125 11.96 -2.51 12.94
N ALA A 126 12.44 -3.45 12.15
CA ALA A 126 13.70 -4.15 12.36
C ALA A 126 14.79 -3.66 11.39
N PRO A 127 16.07 -3.94 11.70
CA PRO A 127 17.15 -3.68 10.75
C PRO A 127 16.85 -4.25 9.37
N GLY A 128 17.07 -3.45 8.36
CA GLY A 128 16.80 -3.79 6.99
C GLY A 128 15.35 -3.66 6.56
N GLU A 129 14.44 -3.25 7.39
CA GLU A 129 13.06 -3.01 7.03
C GLU A 129 12.79 -1.54 6.76
N TRP A 130 11.76 -1.30 5.94
CA TRP A 130 11.18 0.01 5.72
C TRP A 130 9.65 -0.08 5.84
N ASP A 131 9.00 1.05 6.05
CA ASP A 131 7.55 1.19 6.02
C ASP A 131 7.18 2.46 5.25
N GLU A 132 5.93 2.57 4.84
CA GLU A 132 5.38 3.70 4.13
C GLU A 132 4.21 4.29 4.91
N CYS A 133 4.29 5.57 5.21
CA CYS A 133 3.20 6.34 5.77
C CYS A 133 2.55 7.15 4.66
N VAL A 134 1.49 6.61 4.05
CA VAL A 134 0.69 7.31 3.05
C VAL A 134 -0.36 8.12 3.76
N TRP A 135 -0.34 9.44 3.56
CA TRP A 135 -1.21 10.39 4.23
C TRP A 135 -2.13 11.08 3.24
N ARG A 136 -3.44 11.03 3.48
CA ARG A 136 -4.42 11.82 2.72
C ARG A 136 -4.34 13.27 3.17
N LYS A 137 -4.06 14.18 2.26
CA LYS A 137 -3.95 15.61 2.57
C LYS A 137 -5.32 16.20 2.89
N GLY A 138 -5.38 16.96 3.98
CA GLY A 138 -6.49 17.85 4.33
C GLY A 138 -6.12 19.31 4.10
N ALA A 139 -4.81 19.62 4.00
CA ALA A 139 -4.28 20.94 3.72
C ALA A 139 -3.20 20.89 2.61
N GLU A 140 -2.84 22.03 2.08
CA GLU A 140 -1.84 22.15 1.00
C GLU A 140 -0.47 21.66 1.46
N ARG A 141 -0.05 22.03 2.66
CA ARG A 141 1.26 21.70 3.23
C ARG A 141 1.14 20.62 4.31
N VAL A 142 2.01 19.62 4.24
CA VAL A 142 2.19 18.59 5.26
C VAL A 142 3.65 18.57 5.68
N ALA A 143 3.91 18.65 6.97
CA ALA A 143 5.25 18.53 7.55
C ALA A 143 5.37 17.21 8.32
N ALA A 144 6.57 16.64 8.37
CA ALA A 144 6.86 15.45 9.13
C ALA A 144 8.23 15.51 9.81
N ARG A 145 8.33 14.82 10.93
CA ARG A 145 9.59 14.54 11.62
C ARG A 145 9.55 13.16 12.29
N LEU A 146 10.72 12.66 12.59
CA LEU A 146 10.91 11.40 13.28
C LEU A 146 11.54 11.66 14.64
N ARG A 147 10.98 11.08 15.69
CA ARG A 147 11.48 11.23 17.05
C ARG A 147 11.86 9.87 17.62
N LEU A 148 13.15 9.68 17.85
CA LEU A 148 13.70 8.52 18.53
C LEU A 148 13.61 8.69 20.03
N ARG A 149 13.09 7.70 20.74
CA ARG A 149 12.89 7.72 22.19
C ARG A 149 13.49 6.52 22.87
N GLY A 150 14.21 6.77 23.95
CA GLY A 150 14.83 5.75 24.79
C GLY A 150 14.60 6.01 26.28
N LYS A 151 14.89 5.02 27.10
CA LYS A 151 14.78 5.16 28.55
C LYS A 151 16.05 5.81 29.11
N GLY A 152 15.89 6.96 29.75
CA GLY A 152 17.02 7.66 30.41
C GLY A 152 17.97 8.35 29.42
N VAL A 153 17.54 8.58 28.18
CA VAL A 153 18.27 9.34 27.18
C VAL A 153 17.35 10.39 26.58
N ASP A 154 17.93 11.51 26.15
CA ASP A 154 17.18 12.57 25.47
C ASP A 154 16.69 12.08 24.11
N ASP A 155 15.51 12.55 23.72
CA ASP A 155 14.95 12.29 22.41
C ASP A 155 15.90 12.79 21.30
N CYS A 156 16.02 12.02 20.22
CA CYS A 156 16.72 12.46 19.03
C CYS A 156 15.68 12.75 17.94
N VAL A 157 15.61 14.00 17.48
CA VAL A 157 14.68 14.45 16.45
C VAL A 157 15.40 14.51 15.11
N LEU A 158 14.83 13.87 14.10
CA LEU A 158 15.31 13.85 12.73
C LEU A 158 14.25 14.48 11.84
N GLU A 159 14.54 15.62 11.26
CA GLU A 159 13.60 16.33 10.40
C GLU A 159 13.42 15.59 9.05
N ALA A 160 12.18 15.44 8.62
CA ALA A 160 11.82 14.96 7.28
C ALA A 160 11.39 16.11 6.37
N GLY A 161 11.26 17.32 6.93
CA GLY A 161 10.84 18.51 6.20
C GLY A 161 9.36 18.57 5.90
N SER A 162 8.98 19.38 4.92
CA SER A 162 7.59 19.55 4.52
C SER A 162 7.38 19.33 3.02
N ARG A 163 6.14 19.02 2.63
CA ARG A 163 5.73 18.81 1.24
C ARG A 163 4.48 19.62 0.91
N THR A 164 4.51 20.30 -0.25
CA THR A 164 3.47 21.21 -0.74
C THR A 164 2.93 20.85 -2.12
N ASP A 165 3.25 19.66 -2.64
CA ASP A 165 2.79 19.27 -3.97
C ASP A 165 1.24 19.21 -4.06
N GLY A 166 0.70 19.37 -5.28
CA GLY A 166 -0.74 19.38 -5.57
C GLY A 166 -1.41 17.99 -5.49
N GLY A 167 -0.74 16.98 -4.96
CA GLY A 167 -1.29 15.62 -4.83
C GLY A 167 -2.37 15.51 -3.76
N ALA A 168 -3.31 14.57 -3.93
CA ALA A 168 -4.34 14.25 -2.93
C ALA A 168 -3.78 13.49 -1.72
N ALA A 169 -2.62 12.87 -1.87
CA ALA A 169 -1.91 12.15 -0.83
C ALA A 169 -0.40 12.41 -0.92
N VAL A 170 0.28 12.26 0.19
CA VAL A 170 1.74 12.29 0.30
C VAL A 170 2.25 11.01 0.93
N LEU A 171 3.47 10.63 0.60
CA LEU A 171 4.13 9.43 1.10
C LEU A 171 5.40 9.80 1.84
N LEU A 172 5.49 9.42 3.11
CA LEU A 172 6.71 9.44 3.90
C LEU A 172 7.25 8.00 4.02
N ALA A 173 8.41 7.76 3.45
CA ALA A 173 9.14 6.50 3.64
C ALA A 173 9.92 6.54 4.96
N VAL A 174 9.94 5.44 5.67
CA VAL A 174 10.70 5.25 6.92
C VAL A 174 11.57 4.02 6.79
N ASN A 175 12.86 4.20 6.57
CA ASN A 175 13.82 3.09 6.49
C ASN A 175 14.63 3.00 7.78
N ARG A 176 14.67 1.81 8.38
CA ARG A 176 15.30 1.57 9.69
C ARG A 176 16.80 1.84 9.67
N ASP A 177 17.48 1.46 8.59
CA ASP A 177 18.93 1.58 8.49
C ASP A 177 19.36 3.02 8.20
N ASP A 178 18.58 3.74 7.38
CA ASP A 178 18.79 5.18 7.16
C ASP A 178 18.55 6.00 8.43
N VAL A 179 17.48 5.67 9.19
CA VAL A 179 17.24 6.30 10.49
C VAL A 179 18.43 6.06 11.45
N ALA A 180 19.01 4.86 11.43
CA ALA A 180 20.19 4.55 12.23
C ALA A 180 21.44 5.36 11.79
N ALA A 181 21.64 5.48 10.47
CA ALA A 181 22.74 6.29 9.92
C ALA A 181 22.60 7.78 10.28
N ARG A 182 21.37 8.32 10.19
CA ARG A 182 21.09 9.73 10.57
C ARG A 182 21.24 9.95 12.07
N ALA A 183 20.82 9.00 12.92
CA ALA A 183 21.07 9.08 14.36
C ALA A 183 22.57 9.06 14.67
N ALA A 184 23.34 8.20 14.00
CA ALA A 184 24.79 8.14 14.14
C ALA A 184 25.47 9.44 13.71
N ALA A 185 25.02 10.06 12.63
CA ALA A 185 25.49 11.37 12.19
C ALA A 185 25.20 12.48 13.23
N ALA A 186 24.14 12.34 14.01
CA ALA A 186 23.82 13.19 15.17
C ALA A 186 24.55 12.78 16.46
N GLY A 187 25.54 11.86 16.39
CA GLY A 187 26.33 11.41 17.52
C GLY A 187 25.59 10.45 18.48
N ARG A 188 24.49 9.84 18.03
CA ARG A 188 23.64 8.96 18.85
C ARG A 188 23.73 7.51 18.36
N LYS A 189 23.64 6.57 19.29
CA LYS A 189 23.64 5.14 18.98
C LYS A 189 22.20 4.61 18.95
N MET A 190 21.86 3.86 17.91
CA MET A 190 20.51 3.36 17.72
C MET A 190 20.03 2.41 18.83
N GLU A 191 20.95 1.74 19.49
CA GLU A 191 20.69 0.82 20.62
C GLU A 191 20.18 1.56 21.87
N GLU A 192 20.37 2.87 21.95
CA GLU A 192 19.87 3.73 23.03
C GLU A 192 18.35 3.91 22.96
N PHE A 193 17.77 3.69 21.77
CA PHE A 193 16.36 3.96 21.49
C PHE A 193 15.54 2.66 21.39
N ALA A 194 14.36 2.70 21.99
CA ALA A 194 13.38 1.60 21.92
C ALA A 194 12.24 1.90 20.96
N TRP A 195 12.01 3.18 20.65
CA TRP A 195 10.88 3.66 19.90
C TRP A 195 11.27 4.69 18.85
N LEU A 196 10.55 4.68 17.74
CA LEU A 196 10.56 5.71 16.72
C LEU A 196 9.13 6.19 16.52
N ASP A 197 8.87 7.46 16.80
CA ASP A 197 7.62 8.12 16.50
C ASP A 197 7.72 8.85 15.16
N VAL A 198 6.72 8.67 14.31
CA VAL A 198 6.47 9.49 13.13
C VAL A 198 5.44 10.51 13.52
N GLU A 199 5.83 11.77 13.48
CA GLU A 199 4.98 12.90 13.82
C GLU A 199 4.68 13.69 12.54
N MET A 200 3.40 14.07 12.34
CA MET A 200 2.95 14.84 11.19
C MET A 200 2.05 16.01 11.63
N ALA A 201 2.08 17.08 10.85
CA ALA A 201 1.21 18.23 10.97
C ALA A 201 0.80 18.73 9.60
N GLU A 202 -0.39 19.36 9.52
CA GLU A 202 -0.92 20.00 8.34
C GLU A 202 -1.17 21.49 8.59
N GLY A 203 -1.08 22.32 7.54
CA GLY A 203 -1.42 23.74 7.55
C GLY A 203 -0.25 24.68 7.34
N ALA A 204 -0.55 25.97 7.28
CA ALA A 204 0.41 27.04 6.97
C ALA A 204 1.38 27.36 8.12
N GLU A 205 1.05 26.99 9.34
CA GLU A 205 1.85 27.31 10.55
C GLU A 205 3.06 26.39 10.74
N THR A 206 3.32 25.48 9.79
CA THR A 206 4.49 24.60 9.80
C THR A 206 5.72 25.29 9.18
N GLU A 207 5.93 26.59 9.45
CA GLU A 207 7.17 27.27 9.08
C GLU A 207 8.38 26.68 9.83
N GLU A 208 9.56 26.76 9.23
CA GLU A 208 10.82 26.39 9.88
C GLU A 208 10.96 27.19 11.19
N GLY A 209 10.75 26.52 12.33
CA GLY A 209 10.78 27.16 13.65
C GLY A 209 9.45 27.22 14.39
N ALA A 210 8.30 26.88 13.78
CA ALA A 210 7.05 26.70 14.52
C ALA A 210 7.20 25.54 15.49
N GLY A 211 7.06 25.83 16.76
CA GLY A 211 7.36 24.93 17.86
C GLY A 211 6.62 23.59 17.78
N ALA A 212 7.16 22.63 18.50
CA ALA A 212 6.76 21.23 18.60
C ALA A 212 5.26 20.95 18.86
N ASP A 213 4.46 21.96 19.12
CA ASP A 213 3.15 21.84 19.76
C ASP A 213 1.98 21.47 18.85
N GLY A 214 2.18 21.46 17.51
CA GLY A 214 1.13 21.11 16.55
C GLY A 214 1.27 19.73 15.89
N MET A 215 2.37 19.00 16.10
CA MET A 215 2.59 17.71 15.45
C MET A 215 1.98 16.55 16.23
N ALA A 216 1.20 15.72 15.55
CA ALA A 216 0.61 14.53 16.12
C ALA A 216 1.44 13.28 15.76
N VAL A 217 1.61 12.38 16.73
CA VAL A 217 2.20 11.05 16.46
C VAL A 217 1.18 10.25 15.65
N VAL A 218 1.48 10.01 14.38
CA VAL A 218 0.61 9.24 13.45
C VAL A 218 0.97 7.76 13.43
N ARG A 219 2.24 7.43 13.67
CA ARG A 219 2.73 6.06 13.77
C ARG A 219 3.86 5.96 14.78
N ARG A 220 3.90 4.86 15.50
CA ARG A 220 4.98 4.52 16.43
C ARG A 220 5.56 3.18 16.07
N TYR A 221 6.89 3.07 15.99
CA TYR A 221 7.58 1.82 15.77
C TYR A 221 8.33 1.40 17.04
N ARG A 222 8.10 0.16 17.45
CA ARG A 222 9.01 -0.52 18.36
C ARG A 222 10.22 -0.96 17.56
N LEU A 223 11.39 -0.47 17.94
CA LEU A 223 12.65 -0.77 17.27
C LEU A 223 13.15 -2.15 17.71
N GLU A 224 13.24 -3.06 16.75
CA GLU A 224 13.84 -4.36 16.97
C GLU A 224 15.37 -4.25 16.84
N ARG A 225 16.09 -5.04 17.65
CA ARG A 225 17.56 -5.04 17.66
C ARG A 225 18.14 -5.96 16.60
N ARG A 226 17.40 -7.01 16.25
CA ARG A 226 17.82 -8.03 15.30
C ARG A 226 16.87 -8.07 14.13
N ARG A 227 17.42 -8.38 12.98
CA ARG A 227 16.63 -8.64 11.78
C ARG A 227 15.81 -9.90 11.99
N PRO A 228 14.51 -9.91 11.69
CA PRO A 228 13.70 -11.12 11.73
C PRO A 228 14.12 -12.06 10.60
N GLU A 229 14.14 -13.35 10.90
CA GLU A 229 14.35 -14.43 9.92
C GLU A 229 13.06 -14.78 9.14
N GLY A 230 12.09 -13.90 9.17
CA GLY A 230 10.76 -14.15 8.61
C GLY A 230 10.57 -13.63 7.20
N VAL A 231 9.39 -13.89 6.67
CA VAL A 231 8.93 -13.42 5.36
C VAL A 231 8.17 -12.11 5.54
N ARG A 232 8.56 -11.08 4.79
CA ARG A 232 7.89 -9.79 4.80
C ARG A 232 6.91 -9.71 3.63
N LEU A 233 5.66 -9.39 3.94
CA LEU A 233 4.62 -9.10 2.95
C LEU A 233 4.29 -7.61 2.97
N GLY A 234 3.98 -7.07 1.77
CA GLY A 234 3.38 -5.77 1.57
C GLY A 234 2.05 -5.93 0.84
N TRP A 235 1.04 -5.13 1.18
CA TRP A 235 -0.26 -5.18 0.51
C TRP A 235 -0.93 -3.82 0.47
N VAL A 236 -1.77 -3.61 -0.55
CA VAL A 236 -2.67 -2.45 -0.59
C VAL A 236 -3.82 -2.71 0.39
N ASN A 237 -3.90 -1.88 1.42
CA ASN A 237 -4.91 -2.00 2.46
C ASN A 237 -6.27 -1.40 2.06
N GLU A 238 -7.27 -1.55 2.92
CA GLU A 238 -8.63 -1.06 2.68
C GLU A 238 -8.77 0.46 2.58
N PHE A 239 -7.77 1.24 3.03
CA PHE A 239 -7.72 2.70 2.90
C PHE A 239 -6.95 3.16 1.66
N GLY A 240 -6.38 2.21 0.90
CA GLY A 240 -5.63 2.47 -0.32
C GLY A 240 -4.16 2.79 -0.13
N GLY A 241 -3.65 2.77 1.09
CA GLY A 241 -2.23 2.85 1.39
C GLY A 241 -1.55 1.48 1.34
N MET A 242 -0.22 1.48 1.46
CA MET A 242 0.58 0.27 1.56
C MET A 242 0.82 -0.07 3.03
N ASP A 243 0.55 -1.30 3.40
CA ASP A 243 0.89 -1.84 4.71
C ASP A 243 1.92 -2.97 4.57
N TYR A 244 2.78 -3.13 5.57
CA TYR A 244 3.82 -4.15 5.60
C TYR A 244 3.81 -4.90 6.93
N TYR A 245 4.05 -6.20 6.86
CA TYR A 245 4.22 -7.05 8.04
C TYR A 245 5.23 -8.15 7.80
N THR A 246 6.07 -8.42 8.80
CA THR A 246 7.05 -9.51 8.76
C THR A 246 6.55 -10.68 9.59
N PHE A 247 6.20 -11.77 8.93
CA PHE A 247 5.81 -13.02 9.54
C PHE A 247 7.00 -13.67 10.24
N ALA A 248 6.75 -14.30 11.38
CA ALA A 248 7.83 -14.83 12.24
C ALA A 248 8.59 -15.99 11.64
N GLY A 249 7.99 -16.70 10.67
CA GLY A 249 8.65 -17.81 10.01
C GLY A 249 7.79 -18.43 8.92
N CYS A 250 8.44 -19.23 8.08
CA CYS A 250 7.82 -20.14 7.16
C CYS A 250 7.61 -21.47 7.89
N VAL A 251 6.37 -21.96 7.97
CA VAL A 251 6.04 -23.24 8.60
C VAL A 251 6.19 -24.38 7.63
N ARG A 252 5.87 -24.12 6.36
CA ARG A 252 5.92 -25.12 5.30
C ARG A 252 6.13 -24.40 3.97
N GLU A 253 7.00 -24.97 3.17
CA GLU A 253 7.18 -24.61 1.76
C GLU A 253 6.82 -25.83 0.91
N GLU A 254 6.03 -25.62 -0.12
CA GLU A 254 5.57 -26.66 -1.04
C GLU A 254 5.78 -26.20 -2.48
N LEU A 255 6.42 -27.05 -3.29
CA LEU A 255 6.58 -26.83 -4.72
C LEU A 255 5.70 -27.84 -5.46
N ARG A 256 4.68 -27.36 -6.17
CA ARG A 256 3.82 -28.18 -7.03
C ARG A 256 4.26 -28.03 -8.46
N ILE A 257 4.67 -29.15 -9.09
CA ILE A 257 5.14 -29.17 -10.47
C ILE A 257 4.08 -29.83 -11.35
N GLY A 258 3.46 -29.05 -12.22
CA GLY A 258 2.59 -29.51 -13.31
C GLY A 258 3.41 -29.74 -14.57
N LYS A 259 3.20 -30.86 -15.25
CA LYS A 259 3.86 -31.16 -16.54
C LYS A 259 2.81 -31.51 -17.57
N GLU A 260 2.82 -30.82 -18.70
CA GLU A 260 2.04 -31.17 -19.87
C GLU A 260 2.90 -32.15 -20.72
N ARG A 261 2.25 -33.17 -21.26
CA ARG A 261 2.93 -34.20 -22.04
C ARG A 261 2.19 -34.40 -23.36
N ALA A 262 2.93 -34.50 -24.45
CA ALA A 262 2.41 -34.86 -25.75
C ALA A 262 2.98 -36.22 -26.19
N ALA A 263 2.13 -37.02 -26.80
CA ALA A 263 2.56 -38.24 -27.47
C ALA A 263 3.21 -37.88 -28.83
N THR A 264 4.40 -38.37 -29.08
CA THR A 264 5.12 -38.19 -30.33
C THR A 264 5.47 -39.56 -30.91
N ALA A 265 5.87 -39.61 -32.16
CA ALA A 265 6.35 -40.87 -32.77
C ALA A 265 7.53 -41.50 -32.04
N ALA A 266 8.28 -40.71 -31.28
CA ALA A 266 9.43 -41.16 -30.47
C ALA A 266 9.05 -41.42 -28.99
N GLY A 267 7.76 -41.45 -28.63
CA GLY A 267 7.26 -41.64 -27.28
C GLY A 267 6.68 -40.36 -26.65
N VAL A 268 6.38 -40.43 -25.35
CA VAL A 268 5.80 -39.31 -24.60
C VAL A 268 6.89 -38.29 -24.24
N ARG A 269 6.71 -37.05 -24.63
CA ARG A 269 7.59 -35.93 -24.25
C ARG A 269 6.87 -34.90 -23.42
N VAL A 270 7.58 -34.27 -22.47
CA VAL A 270 7.10 -33.10 -21.73
C VAL A 270 7.17 -31.90 -22.66
N THR A 271 6.04 -31.23 -22.85
CA THR A 271 5.90 -30.06 -23.73
C THR A 271 5.93 -28.76 -22.96
N SER A 272 5.46 -28.78 -21.73
CA SER A 272 5.56 -27.62 -20.80
C SER A 272 5.68 -28.10 -19.37
N SER A 273 6.29 -27.30 -18.53
CA SER A 273 6.34 -27.52 -17.09
C SER A 273 6.06 -26.19 -16.38
N ARG A 274 5.13 -26.23 -15.44
CA ARG A 274 4.82 -25.09 -14.57
C ARG A 274 5.07 -25.50 -13.12
N ALA A 275 5.77 -24.67 -12.38
CA ALA A 275 5.91 -24.81 -10.94
C ALA A 275 5.10 -23.72 -10.22
N VAL A 276 4.44 -24.11 -9.14
CA VAL A 276 3.74 -23.23 -8.23
C VAL A 276 4.34 -23.43 -6.85
N ARG A 277 4.92 -22.38 -6.30
CA ARG A 277 5.49 -22.39 -4.96
C ARG A 277 4.47 -21.80 -3.98
N SER A 278 4.12 -22.57 -2.96
CA SER A 278 3.27 -22.15 -1.84
C SER A 278 4.10 -22.09 -0.57
N VAL A 279 3.93 -21.02 0.19
CA VAL A 279 4.60 -20.80 1.47
C VAL A 279 3.56 -20.56 2.55
N ALA A 280 3.54 -21.45 3.55
CA ALA A 280 2.69 -21.28 4.72
C ALA A 280 3.40 -20.40 5.76
N LEU A 281 2.79 -19.29 6.07
CA LEU A 281 3.33 -18.25 6.94
C LEU A 281 2.55 -18.19 8.25
N VAL A 282 3.27 -17.87 9.33
CA VAL A 282 2.71 -17.71 10.67
C VAL A 282 3.08 -16.35 11.21
N SER A 283 2.08 -15.57 11.64
CA SER A 283 2.33 -14.31 12.31
C SER A 283 2.94 -14.52 13.69
N ARG A 284 3.52 -13.47 14.25
CA ARG A 284 3.75 -13.41 15.69
C ARG A 284 2.41 -13.35 16.43
N TYR A 285 2.43 -13.51 17.73
CA TYR A 285 1.28 -13.23 18.57
C TYR A 285 0.98 -11.73 18.54
N GLU A 286 -0.22 -11.40 18.16
CA GLU A 286 -0.69 -10.02 18.00
C GLU A 286 -1.92 -9.77 18.88
N THR A 287 -2.16 -8.49 19.17
CA THR A 287 -3.39 -8.04 19.80
C THR A 287 -4.59 -8.25 18.88
N PRO A 288 -5.84 -8.26 19.40
CA PRO A 288 -7.04 -8.33 18.56
C PRO A 288 -7.12 -7.22 17.49
N GLU A 289 -6.59 -6.03 17.79
CA GLU A 289 -6.49 -4.94 16.82
C GLU A 289 -5.50 -5.27 15.69
N GLY A 290 -4.29 -5.70 16.06
CA GLY A 290 -3.27 -6.15 15.12
C GLY A 290 -3.77 -7.30 14.25
N MET A 291 -4.56 -8.21 14.82
CA MET A 291 -5.12 -9.34 14.10
C MET A 291 -6.19 -8.92 13.09
N ARG A 292 -7.07 -7.97 13.45
CA ARG A 292 -8.05 -7.41 12.49
C ARG A 292 -7.37 -6.74 11.31
N TRP A 293 -6.28 -6.03 11.58
CA TRP A 293 -5.45 -5.46 10.53
C TRP A 293 -4.81 -6.52 9.64
N LEU A 294 -4.19 -7.56 10.22
CA LEU A 294 -3.60 -8.66 9.44
C LEU A 294 -4.65 -9.44 8.65
N ALA A 295 -5.88 -9.57 9.15
CA ALA A 295 -6.97 -10.19 8.41
C ALA A 295 -7.31 -9.44 7.11
N SER A 296 -7.05 -8.13 7.02
CA SER A 296 -7.23 -7.35 5.80
C SER A 296 -6.31 -7.83 4.65
N LEU A 297 -5.16 -8.42 4.99
CA LEU A 297 -4.25 -9.02 4.03
C LEU A 297 -4.92 -10.17 3.25
N ALA A 298 -5.73 -11.01 3.92
CA ALA A 298 -6.43 -12.11 3.25
C ALA A 298 -7.48 -11.62 2.22
N GLY A 299 -8.00 -10.41 2.40
CA GLY A 299 -8.91 -9.75 1.46
C GLY A 299 -8.24 -8.79 0.49
N ALA A 300 -6.94 -8.61 0.58
CA ALA A 300 -6.22 -7.67 -0.25
C ALA A 300 -6.14 -8.14 -1.70
N ARG A 301 -6.38 -7.23 -2.64
CA ARG A 301 -6.36 -7.53 -4.08
C ARG A 301 -4.96 -7.66 -4.65
N ARG A 302 -3.98 -7.04 -3.99
CA ARG A 302 -2.59 -7.02 -4.41
C ARG A 302 -1.72 -7.23 -3.19
N VAL A 303 -0.93 -8.28 -3.23
CA VAL A 303 0.01 -8.66 -2.19
C VAL A 303 1.36 -8.95 -2.82
N TRP A 304 2.42 -8.57 -2.15
CA TRP A 304 3.79 -8.82 -2.59
C TRP A 304 4.61 -9.41 -1.46
N MET A 305 5.51 -10.29 -1.83
CA MET A 305 6.53 -10.81 -0.96
C MET A 305 7.83 -10.06 -1.18
N VAL A 306 8.41 -9.56 -0.11
CA VAL A 306 9.69 -8.86 -0.10
C VAL A 306 10.79 -9.87 0.21
N MET A 307 11.68 -10.09 -0.74
CA MET A 307 12.81 -11.01 -0.64
C MET A 307 14.11 -10.23 -0.69
N ARG A 308 15.13 -10.72 0.00
CA ARG A 308 16.49 -10.17 -0.08
C ARG A 308 17.45 -11.17 -0.67
N GLU A 309 18.50 -10.70 -1.35
CA GLU A 309 19.47 -11.56 -2.05
C GLU A 309 20.12 -12.63 -1.17
N GLU A 310 20.34 -12.35 0.13
CA GLU A 310 20.86 -13.38 1.05
C GLU A 310 19.91 -14.58 1.19
N ALA A 311 18.60 -14.33 1.15
CA ALA A 311 17.58 -15.37 1.09
C ALA A 311 17.42 -15.94 -0.34
N CYS A 312 17.76 -15.13 -1.36
CA CYS A 312 17.67 -15.52 -2.78
C CYS A 312 18.86 -16.38 -3.26
N ARG A 313 19.97 -16.45 -2.53
CA ARG A 313 21.08 -17.37 -2.90
C ARG A 313 20.67 -18.84 -2.93
N ALA A 314 19.56 -19.18 -2.28
CA ALA A 314 18.92 -20.49 -2.37
C ALA A 314 17.73 -20.53 -3.36
N ALA A 315 17.34 -19.40 -3.95
CA ALA A 315 16.25 -19.33 -4.90
C ALA A 315 16.82 -19.30 -6.33
N PRO A 316 16.25 -20.06 -7.26
CA PRO A 316 16.63 -20.02 -8.67
C PRO A 316 16.54 -18.60 -9.22
N GLU A 317 17.43 -18.25 -10.14
CA GLU A 317 17.47 -16.94 -10.84
C GLU A 317 16.19 -16.62 -11.63
N ASP A 318 15.30 -17.62 -11.79
CA ASP A 318 14.09 -17.59 -12.63
C ASP A 318 12.79 -17.23 -11.92
N TRP A 319 12.82 -16.52 -10.78
CA TRP A 319 11.58 -16.01 -10.20
C TRP A 319 11.01 -14.91 -11.10
N GLY A 320 10.12 -15.35 -12.00
CA GLY A 320 9.55 -14.51 -13.05
C GLY A 320 8.87 -13.25 -12.52
N GLY A 321 9.15 -12.11 -13.17
CA GLY A 321 8.34 -10.89 -13.11
C GLY A 321 8.54 -9.94 -11.93
N GLY A 322 9.47 -10.18 -11.01
CA GLY A 322 9.78 -9.21 -9.96
C GLY A 322 10.69 -8.10 -10.47
N THR A 323 10.40 -6.83 -10.13
CA THR A 323 11.36 -5.75 -10.32
C THR A 323 12.55 -5.99 -9.41
N ALA A 324 13.73 -6.23 -9.99
CA ALA A 324 14.98 -6.19 -9.24
C ALA A 324 15.14 -4.75 -8.73
N ALA A 325 14.98 -4.57 -7.41
CA ALA A 325 15.30 -3.29 -6.80
C ALA A 325 16.82 -3.17 -6.67
N ALA A 326 17.33 -1.96 -6.81
CA ALA A 326 18.66 -1.62 -6.34
C ALA A 326 18.80 -2.09 -4.87
N ASP A 327 20.00 -2.48 -4.45
CA ASP A 327 20.34 -2.90 -3.08
C ASP A 327 19.91 -4.33 -2.65
N GLY A 328 19.79 -5.28 -3.59
CA GLY A 328 19.59 -6.69 -3.24
C GLY A 328 18.22 -7.00 -2.61
N VAL A 329 17.21 -6.20 -2.88
CA VAL A 329 15.81 -6.44 -2.50
C VAL A 329 15.00 -6.76 -3.74
N ARG A 330 14.31 -7.89 -3.73
CA ARG A 330 13.37 -8.30 -4.78
C ARG A 330 11.95 -8.29 -4.21
N ILE A 331 11.02 -7.75 -4.99
CA ILE A 331 9.61 -7.67 -4.61
C ILE A 331 8.82 -8.47 -5.65
N VAL A 332 8.15 -9.52 -5.19
CA VAL A 332 7.45 -10.49 -6.05
C VAL A 332 5.96 -10.44 -5.75
N PRO A 333 5.09 -10.28 -6.76
CA PRO A 333 3.65 -10.39 -6.54
C PRO A 333 3.30 -11.82 -6.14
N VAL A 334 2.42 -11.96 -5.15
CA VAL A 334 1.95 -13.24 -4.65
C VAL A 334 0.45 -13.23 -4.51
N ASP A 335 -0.16 -14.39 -4.64
CA ASP A 335 -1.56 -14.59 -4.32
C ASP A 335 -1.70 -15.17 -2.90
N VAL A 336 -2.65 -14.65 -2.14
CA VAL A 336 -3.01 -15.20 -0.84
C VAL A 336 -4.09 -16.25 -1.08
N SER A 337 -3.78 -17.50 -0.81
CA SER A 337 -4.70 -18.61 -1.04
C SER A 337 -6.05 -18.35 -0.37
N ALA A 338 -7.09 -18.20 -1.17
CA ALA A 338 -8.43 -17.78 -0.77
C ALA A 338 -9.16 -18.77 0.19
N GLY A 339 -8.49 -19.83 0.56
CA GLY A 339 -9.15 -20.94 1.25
C GLY A 339 -8.97 -21.01 2.75
N ARG A 340 -7.94 -20.43 3.35
CA ARG A 340 -7.66 -20.71 4.76
C ARG A 340 -6.77 -19.68 5.45
N ALA A 341 -7.38 -18.65 6.02
CA ALA A 341 -6.75 -17.89 7.10
C ALA A 341 -7.20 -18.53 8.44
N VAL A 342 -6.27 -19.09 9.19
CA VAL A 342 -6.58 -19.68 10.51
C VAL A 342 -6.19 -18.68 11.58
N LEU A 343 -7.20 -18.22 12.32
CA LEU A 343 -7.02 -17.40 13.50
C LEU A 343 -6.95 -18.33 14.72
N ARG A 344 -5.82 -18.40 15.37
CA ARG A 344 -5.67 -19.11 16.65
C ARG A 344 -5.61 -18.10 17.77
N GLN A 345 -6.46 -18.28 18.76
CA GLN A 345 -6.47 -17.46 19.97
C GLN A 345 -5.85 -18.24 21.12
N GLU A 346 -4.87 -17.64 21.76
CA GLU A 346 -4.25 -18.14 22.99
C GLU A 346 -4.32 -17.04 24.06
N GLY A 347 -5.32 -17.14 24.94
CA GLY A 347 -5.63 -16.11 25.91
C GLY A 347 -6.07 -14.79 25.23
N ALA A 348 -5.39 -13.70 25.53
CA ALA A 348 -5.66 -12.37 24.95
C ALA A 348 -4.91 -12.11 23.63
N LEU A 349 -4.09 -13.04 23.17
CA LEU A 349 -3.27 -12.90 21.97
C LEU A 349 -3.78 -13.84 20.88
N CYS A 350 -3.63 -13.38 19.64
CA CYS A 350 -4.06 -14.12 18.47
C CYS A 350 -2.89 -14.32 17.50
N ARG A 351 -2.94 -15.39 16.72
CA ARG A 351 -1.98 -15.71 15.67
C ARG A 351 -2.68 -16.01 14.37
N LEU A 352 -2.16 -15.47 13.27
CA LEU A 352 -2.65 -15.71 11.91
C LEU A 352 -1.74 -16.71 11.20
N GLU A 353 -2.34 -17.74 10.62
CA GLU A 353 -1.70 -18.65 9.67
C GLU A 353 -2.33 -18.42 8.30
N LEU A 354 -1.50 -18.21 7.28
CA LEU A 354 -1.95 -18.04 5.89
C LEU A 354 -0.96 -18.67 4.92
N GLU A 355 -1.44 -18.97 3.74
CA GLU A 355 -0.63 -19.50 2.65
C GLU A 355 -0.57 -18.49 1.53
N VAL A 356 0.63 -18.22 1.05
CA VAL A 356 0.89 -17.37 -0.12
C VAL A 356 1.47 -18.20 -1.25
N THR A 357 1.09 -17.88 -2.47
CA THR A 357 1.47 -18.61 -3.66
C THR A 357 2.13 -17.66 -4.66
N ALA A 358 3.32 -18.01 -5.12
CA ALA A 358 3.97 -17.34 -6.24
C ALA A 358 3.90 -18.27 -7.48
N GLN A 359 3.53 -17.71 -8.62
CA GLN A 359 3.59 -18.43 -9.89
C GLN A 359 4.98 -18.28 -10.47
N GLU A 360 5.65 -19.41 -10.69
CA GLU A 360 6.93 -19.50 -11.38
C GLU A 360 6.70 -20.16 -12.73
N GLU A 361 7.07 -19.50 -13.84
CA GLU A 361 7.18 -20.16 -15.13
C GLU A 361 8.59 -20.73 -15.25
N ILE A 362 8.71 -22.04 -15.18
CA ILE A 362 9.96 -22.72 -15.49
C ILE A 362 9.96 -22.95 -17.00
N GLY A 363 10.63 -22.05 -17.72
CA GLY A 363 10.94 -22.26 -19.14
C GLY A 363 11.98 -23.37 -19.29
N PHE A 364 11.76 -24.30 -20.19
CA PHE A 364 12.76 -25.29 -20.65
C PHE A 364 13.16 -24.94 -22.07
#